data_bc3593bbf714cee6a704675aa333cde8
#
_entry.id   bc3593bbf714cee6a704675aa333cde8
#
_cell.length_a   1.000
_cell.length_b   1.000
_cell.length_c   1.000
_cell.angle_alpha   90.00
_cell.angle_beta   90.00
_cell.angle_gamma   90.00
#
_symmetry.space_group_name_H-M   'P 1'
#
loop_
_entity.id
_entity.type
_entity.pdbx_description
1 polymer ?
#
loop_
_entity_poly.entity_id
_entity_poly.type
_entity_poly.pdbx_seq_one_letter_code
_entity_poly.pdbx_strand_id
1 'polypeptide(L)'
;MTAGETRVAPPRQGPSPWSVRATLSTTVAVLGVAALLHFVRYTLLIVNRSVLLNPIVAGAATWLAVLASVAALFSVIGCAYVLTDWLIARRAAAFEHRHQPDPRPGWALRAGCLVPIVNLAWAPVFVLELALAEDRPARLRREIWTWWGLFIASTAVSVFATATSFTTDAQGIADNTVSFIVAYLLAMATVVAAAQLVFAVERAPVERPAHRWVVVAEEPAPQHEPEQKPEKAPETPAEVEREGQEPAA
;
A
#
# COMPACT_ATOMS: atom_id res chain seq x y z
N MET A 1 24.21 -25.34 28.39
CA MET A 1 22.95 -24.86 27.81
C MET A 1 23.26 -23.67 26.95
N THR A 2 23.44 -23.89 25.65
CA THR A 2 23.73 -22.83 24.66
C THR A 2 22.39 -22.17 24.31
N ALA A 3 22.25 -20.88 24.62
CA ALA A 3 21.14 -20.07 24.21
C ALA A 3 21.07 -20.06 22.68
N GLY A 4 20.01 -20.65 22.12
CA GLY A 4 19.77 -20.63 20.69
C GLY A 4 19.59 -19.19 20.22
N GLU A 5 20.56 -18.69 19.45
CA GLU A 5 20.40 -17.46 18.70
C GLU A 5 19.16 -17.57 17.81
N THR A 6 18.12 -16.88 18.20
CA THR A 6 16.92 -16.73 17.37
C THR A 6 17.34 -15.93 16.14
N ARG A 7 17.65 -16.64 15.04
CA ARG A 7 18.02 -16.06 13.76
C ARG A 7 16.81 -15.23 13.28
N VAL A 8 16.86 -13.94 13.53
CA VAL A 8 15.87 -12.99 13.01
C VAL A 8 15.93 -13.08 11.49
N ALA A 9 14.85 -13.57 10.88
CA ALA A 9 14.76 -13.65 9.43
C ALA A 9 14.94 -12.26 8.84
N PRO A 10 15.74 -12.09 7.75
CA PRO A 10 15.92 -10.78 7.15
C PRO A 10 14.58 -10.19 6.72
N PRO A 11 14.38 -8.88 6.88
CA PRO A 11 13.14 -8.21 6.49
C PRO A 11 12.82 -8.53 5.03
N ARG A 12 11.59 -8.94 4.75
CA ARG A 12 11.14 -9.24 3.38
C ARG A 12 11.26 -7.98 2.54
N GLN A 13 12.21 -7.97 1.62
CA GLN A 13 12.34 -6.90 0.64
C GLN A 13 11.16 -7.00 -0.34
N GLY A 14 10.32 -5.98 -0.36
CA GLY A 14 9.25 -5.84 -1.35
C GLY A 14 9.79 -5.45 -2.73
N PRO A 15 8.91 -5.43 -3.77
CA PRO A 15 9.29 -4.97 -5.09
C PRO A 15 9.79 -3.51 -5.02
N SER A 16 10.78 -3.19 -5.85
CA SER A 16 11.33 -1.83 -5.90
C SER A 16 10.27 -0.81 -6.37
N PRO A 17 10.31 0.45 -5.92
CA PRO A 17 9.39 1.48 -6.41
C PRO A 17 9.40 1.65 -7.93
N TRP A 18 10.56 1.43 -8.55
CA TRP A 18 10.69 1.46 -10.00
C TRP A 18 9.92 0.31 -10.66
N SER A 19 10.04 -0.92 -10.15
CA SER A 19 9.32 -2.08 -10.72
C SER A 19 7.81 -1.94 -10.58
N VAL A 20 7.32 -1.40 -9.46
CA VAL A 20 5.89 -1.12 -9.27
C VAL A 20 5.40 -0.10 -10.30
N ARG A 21 6.11 1.01 -10.47
CA ARG A 21 5.77 2.06 -11.45
C ARG A 21 5.82 1.55 -12.88
N ALA A 22 6.87 0.81 -13.24
CA ALA A 22 7.03 0.23 -14.56
C ALA A 22 5.88 -0.74 -14.87
N THR A 23 5.53 -1.63 -13.94
CA THR A 23 4.42 -2.57 -14.12
C THR A 23 3.08 -1.84 -14.30
N LEU A 24 2.78 -0.85 -13.47
CA LEU A 24 1.56 -0.04 -13.59
C LEU A 24 1.49 0.66 -14.95
N SER A 25 2.57 1.34 -15.36
CA SER A 25 2.62 2.05 -16.65
C SER A 25 2.48 1.12 -17.84
N THR A 26 3.16 -0.03 -17.81
CA THR A 26 3.06 -1.05 -18.88
C THR A 26 1.64 -1.60 -18.95
N THR A 27 1.00 -1.89 -17.81
CA THR A 27 -0.38 -2.40 -17.80
C THR A 27 -1.35 -1.37 -18.36
N VAL A 28 -1.22 -0.10 -18.00
CA VAL A 28 -2.04 0.98 -18.58
C VAL A 28 -1.85 1.07 -20.09
N ALA A 29 -0.60 1.00 -20.58
CA ALA A 29 -0.30 1.04 -22.01
C ALA A 29 -0.90 -0.16 -22.75
N VAL A 30 -0.76 -1.38 -22.22
CA VAL A 30 -1.32 -2.60 -22.82
C VAL A 30 -2.85 -2.55 -22.89
N LEU A 31 -3.50 -2.10 -21.79
CA LEU A 31 -4.96 -1.93 -21.77
C LEU A 31 -5.43 -0.85 -22.77
N GLY A 32 -4.68 0.24 -22.90
CA GLY A 32 -4.95 1.28 -23.90
C GLY A 32 -4.84 0.76 -25.33
N VAL A 33 -3.81 -0.03 -25.65
CA VAL A 33 -3.65 -0.69 -26.93
C VAL A 33 -4.78 -1.68 -27.21
N ALA A 34 -5.18 -2.47 -26.20
CA ALA A 34 -6.31 -3.39 -26.33
C ALA A 34 -7.63 -2.65 -26.64
N ALA A 35 -7.90 -1.56 -25.91
CA ALA A 35 -9.07 -0.71 -26.18
C ALA A 35 -9.04 -0.14 -27.61
N LEU A 36 -7.88 0.35 -28.07
CA LEU A 36 -7.70 0.91 -29.41
C LEU A 36 -7.92 -0.14 -30.50
N LEU A 37 -7.36 -1.35 -30.35
CA LEU A 37 -7.54 -2.44 -31.32
C LEU A 37 -8.99 -2.90 -31.42
N HIS A 38 -9.70 -2.95 -30.28
CA HIS A 38 -11.14 -3.25 -30.30
C HIS A 38 -11.94 -2.10 -30.93
N PHE A 39 -11.55 -0.86 -30.72
CA PHE A 39 -12.17 0.30 -31.38
C PHE A 39 -11.96 0.26 -32.92
N VAL A 40 -10.74 -0.06 -33.37
CA VAL A 40 -10.46 -0.26 -34.80
C VAL A 40 -11.30 -1.39 -35.36
N ARG A 41 -11.37 -2.53 -34.66
CA ARG A 41 -12.22 -3.66 -35.06
C ARG A 41 -13.69 -3.24 -35.16
N TYR A 42 -14.22 -2.49 -34.20
CA TYR A 42 -15.57 -1.96 -34.23
C TYR A 42 -15.82 -1.08 -35.46
N THR A 43 -14.90 -0.16 -35.75
CA THR A 43 -14.99 0.70 -36.92
C THR A 43 -15.00 -0.11 -38.22
N LEU A 44 -14.15 -1.13 -38.34
CA LEU A 44 -14.17 -2.02 -39.51
C LEU A 44 -15.48 -2.81 -39.61
N LEU A 45 -16.10 -3.22 -38.51
CA LEU A 45 -17.42 -3.88 -38.54
C LEU A 45 -18.50 -2.93 -39.06
N ILE A 46 -18.45 -1.64 -38.68
CA ILE A 46 -19.40 -0.64 -39.22
C ILE A 46 -19.18 -0.41 -40.72
N VAL A 47 -17.93 -0.23 -41.15
CA VAL A 47 -17.61 -0.06 -42.57
C VAL A 47 -18.03 -1.26 -43.39
N ASN A 48 -17.86 -2.47 -42.86
CA ASN A 48 -18.26 -3.73 -43.55
C ASN A 48 -19.77 -3.88 -43.79
N ARG A 49 -20.60 -3.07 -43.14
CA ARG A 49 -22.05 -3.00 -43.40
C ARG A 49 -22.39 -2.34 -44.75
N SER A 50 -21.53 -1.42 -45.18
CA SER A 50 -21.75 -0.63 -46.44
C SER A 50 -20.82 -1.04 -47.59
N VAL A 51 -19.62 -1.53 -47.25
CA VAL A 51 -18.60 -1.91 -48.24
C VAL A 51 -17.98 -3.23 -47.80
N LEU A 52 -18.03 -4.24 -48.67
CA LEU A 52 -17.40 -5.53 -48.41
C LEU A 52 -15.89 -5.34 -48.19
N LEU A 53 -15.43 -5.56 -46.96
CA LEU A 53 -14.01 -5.53 -46.63
C LEU A 53 -13.30 -6.78 -47.13
N ASN A 54 -12.02 -6.62 -47.48
CA ASN A 54 -11.15 -7.74 -47.76
C ASN A 54 -11.13 -8.71 -46.55
N PRO A 55 -11.42 -10.01 -46.71
CA PRO A 55 -11.44 -10.98 -45.63
C PRO A 55 -10.15 -11.05 -44.82
N ILE A 56 -9.00 -10.77 -45.46
CA ILE A 56 -7.69 -10.73 -44.78
C ILE A 56 -7.65 -9.59 -43.75
N VAL A 57 -8.16 -8.40 -44.10
CA VAL A 57 -8.19 -7.23 -43.20
C VAL A 57 -9.12 -7.50 -42.01
N ALA A 58 -10.30 -8.06 -42.28
CA ALA A 58 -11.25 -8.39 -41.21
C ALA A 58 -10.72 -9.49 -40.29
N GLY A 59 -10.06 -10.51 -40.84
CA GLY A 59 -9.41 -11.57 -40.08
C GLY A 59 -8.24 -11.05 -39.24
N ALA A 60 -7.36 -10.22 -39.81
CA ALA A 60 -6.23 -9.64 -39.13
C ALA A 60 -6.69 -8.76 -37.94
N ALA A 61 -7.70 -7.92 -38.12
CA ALA A 61 -8.25 -7.08 -37.03
C ALA A 61 -8.81 -7.93 -35.88
N THR A 62 -9.47 -9.05 -36.19
CA THR A 62 -9.99 -9.98 -35.20
C THR A 62 -8.88 -10.65 -34.41
N TRP A 63 -7.85 -11.17 -35.07
CA TRP A 63 -6.73 -11.83 -34.41
C TRP A 63 -5.87 -10.85 -33.59
N LEU A 64 -5.65 -9.63 -34.08
CA LEU A 64 -4.96 -8.59 -33.31
C LEU A 64 -5.72 -8.23 -32.02
N ALA A 65 -7.06 -8.13 -32.10
CA ALA A 65 -7.89 -7.89 -30.93
C ALA A 65 -7.80 -9.04 -29.92
N VAL A 66 -7.82 -10.30 -30.38
CA VAL A 66 -7.64 -11.48 -29.51
C VAL A 66 -6.26 -11.48 -28.85
N LEU A 67 -5.19 -11.27 -29.61
CA LEU A 67 -3.83 -11.21 -29.07
C LEU A 67 -3.67 -10.09 -28.03
N ALA A 68 -4.25 -8.93 -28.30
CA ALA A 68 -4.24 -7.82 -27.34
C ALA A 68 -5.01 -8.17 -26.07
N SER A 69 -6.13 -8.90 -26.17
CA SER A 69 -6.89 -9.37 -25.01
C SER A 69 -6.07 -10.34 -24.15
N VAL A 70 -5.35 -11.26 -24.76
CA VAL A 70 -4.47 -12.20 -24.08
C VAL A 70 -3.32 -11.45 -23.39
N ALA A 71 -2.68 -10.50 -24.09
CA ALA A 71 -1.62 -9.67 -23.52
C ALA A 71 -2.15 -8.83 -22.34
N ALA A 72 -3.35 -8.26 -22.46
CA ALA A 72 -4.00 -7.50 -21.39
C ALA A 72 -4.26 -8.39 -20.15
N LEU A 73 -4.75 -9.61 -20.34
CA LEU A 73 -4.99 -10.57 -19.26
C LEU A 73 -3.70 -10.85 -18.47
N PHE A 74 -2.61 -11.22 -19.15
CA PHE A 74 -1.34 -11.49 -18.50
C PHE A 74 -0.75 -10.26 -17.82
N SER A 75 -0.90 -9.08 -18.43
CA SER A 75 -0.44 -7.82 -17.84
C SER A 75 -1.19 -7.48 -16.55
N VAL A 76 -2.51 -7.67 -16.52
CA VAL A 76 -3.34 -7.45 -15.32
C VAL A 76 -2.99 -8.45 -14.23
N ILE A 77 -2.80 -9.73 -14.56
CA ILE A 77 -2.38 -10.75 -13.58
C ILE A 77 -1.01 -10.41 -12.99
N GLY A 78 -0.04 -10.05 -13.82
CA GLY A 78 1.29 -9.63 -13.38
C GLY A 78 1.24 -8.38 -12.49
N CYS A 79 0.42 -7.39 -12.87
CA CYS A 79 0.19 -6.19 -12.08
C CYS A 79 -0.42 -6.51 -10.70
N ALA A 80 -1.44 -7.36 -10.67
CA ALA A 80 -2.08 -7.79 -9.42
C ALA A 80 -1.07 -8.50 -8.50
N TYR A 81 -0.19 -9.33 -9.05
CA TYR A 81 0.86 -10.01 -8.29
C TYR A 81 1.86 -9.02 -7.68
N VAL A 82 2.39 -8.09 -8.50
CA VAL A 82 3.36 -7.07 -8.04
C VAL A 82 2.74 -6.16 -6.98
N LEU A 83 1.48 -5.73 -7.17
CA LEU A 83 0.78 -4.90 -6.19
C LEU A 83 0.50 -5.66 -4.88
N THR A 84 0.22 -6.96 -4.96
CA THR A 84 0.04 -7.81 -3.76
C THR A 84 1.33 -7.94 -2.98
N ASP A 85 2.47 -8.18 -3.65
CA ASP A 85 3.76 -8.26 -2.97
C ASP A 85 4.20 -6.90 -2.40
N TRP A 86 3.90 -5.80 -3.10
CA TRP A 86 4.09 -4.44 -2.57
C TRP A 86 3.24 -4.22 -1.30
N LEU A 87 1.97 -4.61 -1.32
CA LEU A 87 1.06 -4.48 -0.18
C LEU A 87 1.58 -5.28 1.03
N ILE A 88 2.01 -6.52 0.82
CA ILE A 88 2.56 -7.38 1.89
C ILE A 88 3.80 -6.74 2.52
N ALA A 89 4.73 -6.26 1.70
CA ALA A 89 5.94 -5.62 2.18
C ALA A 89 5.64 -4.31 2.94
N ARG A 90 4.72 -3.49 2.42
CA ARG A 90 4.32 -2.22 3.05
C ARG A 90 3.63 -2.46 4.38
N ARG A 91 2.73 -3.45 4.46
CA ARG A 91 2.08 -3.85 5.71
C ARG A 91 3.09 -4.32 6.75
N ALA A 92 4.02 -5.19 6.36
CA ALA A 92 5.08 -5.66 7.25
C ALA A 92 5.85 -4.48 7.86
N ALA A 93 6.25 -3.50 7.05
CA ALA A 93 6.94 -2.30 7.54
C ALA A 93 6.07 -1.43 8.46
N ALA A 94 4.77 -1.27 8.16
CA ALA A 94 3.85 -0.48 8.98
C ALA A 94 3.60 -1.11 10.37
N PHE A 95 3.43 -2.43 10.42
CA PHE A 95 3.22 -3.15 11.69
C PHE A 95 4.52 -3.26 12.52
N GLU A 96 5.68 -3.46 11.86
CA GLU A 96 6.99 -3.43 12.53
C GLU A 96 7.23 -2.07 13.21
N HIS A 97 6.86 -0.97 12.56
CA HIS A 97 6.95 0.37 13.14
C HIS A 97 6.11 0.52 14.42
N ARG A 98 4.99 -0.18 14.51
CA ARG A 98 4.14 -0.23 15.71
C ARG A 98 4.60 -1.25 16.76
N HIS A 99 5.70 -1.95 16.52
CA HIS A 99 6.17 -3.07 17.34
C HIS A 99 5.10 -4.16 17.52
N GLN A 100 4.28 -4.39 16.51
CA GLN A 100 3.22 -5.39 16.49
C GLN A 100 3.42 -6.33 15.30
N PRO A 101 3.15 -7.64 15.46
CA PRO A 101 3.13 -8.55 14.32
C PRO A 101 1.92 -8.24 13.41
N ASP A 102 2.08 -8.40 12.09
CA ASP A 102 0.93 -8.32 11.17
C ASP A 102 -0.05 -9.44 11.54
N PRO A 103 -1.33 -9.12 11.81
CA PRO A 103 -2.34 -10.11 12.17
C PRO A 103 -2.68 -11.06 11.01
N ARG A 104 -2.26 -10.73 9.78
CA ARG A 104 -2.55 -11.54 8.58
C ARG A 104 -1.29 -12.24 8.07
N PRO A 105 -1.31 -13.57 7.91
CA PRO A 105 -0.22 -14.28 7.28
C PRO A 105 -0.16 -13.95 5.79
N GLY A 106 1.06 -13.91 5.22
CA GLY A 106 1.28 -13.50 3.82
C GLY A 106 0.52 -14.35 2.78
N TRP A 107 0.25 -15.63 3.07
CA TRP A 107 -0.55 -16.47 2.18
C TRP A 107 -2.02 -16.04 2.13
N ALA A 108 -2.60 -15.60 3.25
CA ALA A 108 -3.97 -15.09 3.29
C ALA A 108 -4.12 -13.77 2.51
N LEU A 109 -3.12 -12.90 2.58
CA LEU A 109 -3.08 -11.67 1.78
C LEU A 109 -3.00 -11.99 0.28
N ARG A 110 -2.16 -12.97 -0.12
CA ARG A 110 -2.10 -13.41 -1.53
C ARG A 110 -3.41 -14.04 -1.98
N ALA A 111 -3.98 -14.94 -1.21
CA ALA A 111 -5.26 -15.55 -1.53
C ALA A 111 -6.38 -14.50 -1.65
N GLY A 112 -6.47 -13.57 -0.71
CA GLY A 112 -7.49 -12.52 -0.72
C GLY A 112 -7.31 -11.47 -1.83
N CYS A 113 -6.09 -11.28 -2.37
CA CYS A 113 -5.85 -10.35 -3.46
C CYS A 113 -5.86 -10.99 -4.85
N LEU A 114 -5.49 -12.28 -4.98
CA LEU A 114 -5.29 -12.93 -6.29
C LEU A 114 -6.42 -13.88 -6.67
N VAL A 115 -7.17 -14.43 -5.70
CA VAL A 115 -8.30 -15.32 -6.04
C VAL A 115 -9.47 -14.50 -6.56
N PRO A 116 -9.96 -14.78 -7.79
CA PRO A 116 -11.11 -14.09 -8.36
C PRO A 116 -12.32 -14.15 -7.41
N ILE A 117 -13.18 -13.14 -7.44
CA ILE A 117 -14.35 -12.94 -6.54
C ILE A 117 -13.94 -12.63 -5.11
N VAL A 118 -13.02 -13.40 -4.49
CA VAL A 118 -12.51 -13.13 -3.14
C VAL A 118 -11.83 -11.76 -3.07
N ASN A 119 -11.07 -11.41 -4.10
CA ASN A 119 -10.35 -10.14 -4.19
C ASN A 119 -11.26 -8.91 -4.23
N LEU A 120 -12.50 -9.05 -4.70
CA LEU A 120 -13.48 -7.95 -4.71
C LEU A 120 -13.85 -7.49 -3.29
N ALA A 121 -13.87 -8.42 -2.33
CA ALA A 121 -14.21 -8.12 -0.95
C ALA A 121 -12.97 -7.88 -0.07
N TRP A 122 -11.93 -8.70 -0.21
CA TRP A 122 -10.80 -8.70 0.71
C TRP A 122 -9.68 -7.72 0.34
N ALA A 123 -9.44 -7.47 -0.95
CA ALA A 123 -8.40 -6.53 -1.34
C ALA A 123 -8.63 -5.11 -0.76
N PRO A 124 -9.83 -4.50 -0.83
CA PRO A 124 -10.07 -3.21 -0.21
C PRO A 124 -9.96 -3.24 1.32
N VAL A 125 -10.34 -4.36 1.97
CA VAL A 125 -10.20 -4.53 3.42
C VAL A 125 -8.73 -4.47 3.83
N PHE A 126 -7.85 -5.17 3.10
CA PHE A 126 -6.42 -5.18 3.41
C PHE A 126 -5.75 -3.81 3.21
N VAL A 127 -6.19 -3.06 2.20
CA VAL A 127 -5.74 -1.68 1.97
C VAL A 127 -6.26 -0.74 3.06
N LEU A 128 -7.48 -0.94 3.54
CA LEU A 128 -8.05 -0.18 4.65
C LEU A 128 -7.30 -0.46 5.97
N GLU A 129 -7.00 -1.74 6.24
CA GLU A 129 -6.19 -2.14 7.39
C GLU A 129 -4.78 -1.50 7.34
N LEU A 130 -4.16 -1.40 6.14
CA LEU A 130 -2.91 -0.68 5.96
C LEU A 130 -3.06 0.81 6.27
N ALA A 131 -4.12 1.45 5.76
CA ALA A 131 -4.38 2.87 6.02
C ALA A 131 -4.59 3.16 7.52
N LEU A 132 -5.25 2.24 8.24
CA LEU A 132 -5.38 2.29 9.70
C LEU A 132 -4.04 2.07 10.41
N ALA A 133 -3.22 1.14 9.91
CA ALA A 133 -1.89 0.90 10.46
C ALA A 133 -0.94 2.09 10.27
N GLU A 134 -1.12 2.91 9.26
CA GLU A 134 -0.36 4.14 9.01
C GLU A 134 -0.99 5.41 9.62
N ASP A 135 -2.07 5.30 10.43
CA ASP A 135 -2.84 6.39 11.04
C ASP A 135 -3.39 7.43 10.03
N ARG A 136 -3.75 6.98 8.81
CA ARG A 136 -4.19 7.84 7.69
C ARG A 136 -5.52 7.45 7.04
N PRO A 137 -6.48 6.87 7.77
CA PRO A 137 -7.71 6.38 7.13
C PRO A 137 -8.53 7.50 6.49
N ALA A 138 -8.58 8.69 7.09
CA ALA A 138 -9.36 9.82 6.58
C ALA A 138 -8.79 10.35 5.25
N ARG A 139 -7.45 10.37 5.10
CA ARG A 139 -6.77 10.89 3.91
C ARG A 139 -6.89 9.94 2.71
N LEU A 140 -6.80 8.62 2.94
CA LEU A 140 -6.81 7.61 1.88
C LEU A 140 -8.22 7.09 1.56
N ARG A 141 -9.22 7.49 2.34
CA ARG A 141 -10.59 6.96 2.21
C ARG A 141 -11.18 7.17 0.82
N ARG A 142 -11.02 8.36 0.26
CA ARG A 142 -11.55 8.71 -1.07
C ARG A 142 -10.89 7.87 -2.16
N GLU A 143 -9.59 7.77 -2.15
CA GLU A 143 -8.80 7.02 -3.12
C GLU A 143 -9.13 5.52 -3.06
N ILE A 144 -9.28 4.95 -1.87
CA ILE A 144 -9.66 3.55 -1.66
C ILE A 144 -11.05 3.28 -2.25
N TRP A 145 -12.05 4.12 -1.94
CA TRP A 145 -13.42 3.93 -2.43
C TRP A 145 -13.52 4.14 -3.94
N THR A 146 -12.79 5.11 -4.50
CA THR A 146 -12.75 5.34 -5.95
C THR A 146 -12.13 4.14 -6.67
N TRP A 147 -10.97 3.66 -6.20
CA TRP A 147 -10.33 2.48 -6.75
C TRP A 147 -11.22 1.25 -6.66
N TRP A 148 -11.83 1.00 -5.51
CA TRP A 148 -12.70 -0.15 -5.30
C TRP A 148 -13.97 -0.10 -6.17
N GLY A 149 -14.62 1.05 -6.30
CA GLY A 149 -15.78 1.23 -7.18
C GLY A 149 -15.44 0.97 -8.65
N LEU A 150 -14.30 1.49 -9.12
CA LEU A 150 -13.81 1.22 -10.48
C LEU A 150 -13.46 -0.26 -10.67
N PHE A 151 -12.88 -0.90 -9.66
CA PHE A 151 -12.54 -2.32 -9.69
C PHE A 151 -13.78 -3.21 -9.83
N ILE A 152 -14.83 -2.95 -9.07
CA ILE A 152 -16.12 -3.66 -9.18
C ILE A 152 -16.72 -3.43 -10.56
N ALA A 153 -16.81 -2.17 -11.01
CA ALA A 153 -17.39 -1.84 -12.31
C ALA A 153 -16.63 -2.50 -13.46
N SER A 154 -15.29 -2.42 -13.43
CA SER A 154 -14.43 -3.06 -14.42
C SER A 154 -14.63 -4.58 -14.45
N THR A 155 -14.69 -5.22 -13.29
CA THR A 155 -14.92 -6.67 -13.20
C THR A 155 -16.28 -7.05 -13.73
N ALA A 156 -17.34 -6.34 -13.37
CA ALA A 156 -18.70 -6.60 -13.83
C ALA A 156 -18.81 -6.50 -15.36
N VAL A 157 -18.27 -5.42 -15.95
CA VAL A 157 -18.28 -5.23 -17.42
C VAL A 157 -17.41 -6.28 -18.13
N SER A 158 -16.25 -6.64 -17.56
CA SER A 158 -15.38 -7.68 -18.14
C SER A 158 -16.05 -9.04 -18.12
N VAL A 159 -16.74 -9.41 -17.05
CA VAL A 159 -17.52 -10.66 -16.97
C VAL A 159 -18.65 -10.62 -18.00
N PHE A 160 -19.39 -9.53 -18.11
CA PHE A 160 -20.45 -9.36 -19.10
C PHE A 160 -19.92 -9.48 -20.53
N ALA A 161 -18.82 -8.77 -20.87
CA ALA A 161 -18.21 -8.85 -22.20
C ALA A 161 -17.74 -10.26 -22.54
N THR A 162 -17.17 -10.98 -21.55
CA THR A 162 -16.75 -12.36 -21.74
C THR A 162 -17.94 -13.31 -21.91
N ALA A 163 -18.99 -13.16 -21.12
CA ALA A 163 -20.20 -13.98 -21.20
C ALA A 163 -20.92 -13.80 -22.55
N THR A 164 -20.92 -12.58 -23.11
CA THR A 164 -21.54 -12.27 -24.39
C THR A 164 -20.64 -12.51 -25.60
N SER A 165 -19.39 -12.97 -25.41
CA SER A 165 -18.45 -13.21 -26.52
C SER A 165 -18.80 -14.40 -27.41
N PHE A 166 -19.74 -15.23 -26.98
CA PHE A 166 -20.19 -16.41 -27.73
C PHE A 166 -21.34 -16.14 -28.71
N THR A 167 -21.77 -14.87 -28.86
CA THR A 167 -22.80 -14.48 -29.84
C THR A 167 -22.29 -14.63 -31.25
N THR A 168 -23.16 -15.12 -32.15
CA THR A 168 -22.81 -15.37 -33.54
C THR A 168 -23.50 -14.43 -34.53
N ASP A 169 -24.50 -13.68 -34.09
CA ASP A 169 -25.18 -12.70 -34.91
C ASP A 169 -24.37 -11.38 -35.04
N ALA A 170 -24.51 -10.71 -36.16
CA ALA A 170 -23.71 -9.51 -36.48
C ALA A 170 -23.90 -8.37 -35.50
N GLN A 171 -25.11 -8.16 -34.95
CA GLN A 171 -25.38 -7.14 -33.97
C GLN A 171 -24.73 -7.49 -32.63
N GLY A 172 -24.87 -8.71 -32.14
CA GLY A 172 -24.26 -9.18 -30.91
C GLY A 172 -22.74 -9.10 -30.94
N ILE A 173 -22.10 -9.40 -32.08
CA ILE A 173 -20.65 -9.22 -32.24
C ILE A 173 -20.24 -7.76 -32.13
N ALA A 174 -21.01 -6.83 -32.70
CA ALA A 174 -20.75 -5.40 -32.60
C ALA A 174 -20.92 -4.91 -31.15
N ASP A 175 -22.01 -5.25 -30.49
CA ASP A 175 -22.31 -4.87 -29.11
C ASP A 175 -21.29 -5.46 -28.12
N ASN A 176 -20.88 -6.70 -28.32
CA ASN A 176 -19.82 -7.33 -27.55
C ASN A 176 -18.47 -6.61 -27.73
N THR A 177 -18.13 -6.17 -28.96
CA THR A 177 -16.91 -5.41 -29.22
C THR A 177 -16.92 -4.08 -28.45
N VAL A 178 -18.06 -3.38 -28.41
CA VAL A 178 -18.22 -2.16 -27.58
C VAL A 178 -18.05 -2.49 -26.09
N SER A 179 -18.63 -3.58 -25.62
CA SER A 179 -18.48 -4.03 -24.23
C SER A 179 -17.03 -4.28 -23.85
N PHE A 180 -16.21 -4.87 -24.73
CA PHE A 180 -14.76 -5.01 -24.51
C PHE A 180 -14.04 -3.67 -24.48
N ILE A 181 -14.38 -2.70 -25.34
CA ILE A 181 -13.80 -1.35 -25.29
C ILE A 181 -14.04 -0.73 -23.92
N VAL A 182 -15.30 -0.76 -23.44
CA VAL A 182 -15.66 -0.21 -22.14
C VAL A 182 -14.93 -0.95 -21.00
N ALA A 183 -14.83 -2.28 -21.08
CA ALA A 183 -14.12 -3.10 -20.10
C ALA A 183 -12.64 -2.69 -19.99
N TYR A 184 -11.93 -2.51 -21.11
CA TYR A 184 -10.53 -2.08 -21.10
C TYR A 184 -10.34 -0.66 -20.60
N LEU A 185 -11.23 0.26 -20.94
CA LEU A 185 -11.18 1.64 -20.42
C LEU A 185 -11.42 1.68 -18.91
N LEU A 186 -12.37 0.91 -18.40
CA LEU A 186 -12.60 0.79 -16.97
C LEU A 186 -11.44 0.09 -16.24
N ALA A 187 -10.86 -0.96 -16.84
CA ALA A 187 -9.67 -1.61 -16.30
C ALA A 187 -8.48 -0.65 -16.25
N MET A 188 -8.27 0.14 -17.30
CA MET A 188 -7.24 1.17 -17.33
C MET A 188 -7.46 2.23 -16.22
N ALA A 189 -8.70 2.70 -16.05
CA ALA A 189 -9.04 3.64 -14.97
C ALA A 189 -8.81 3.02 -13.59
N THR A 190 -9.11 1.74 -13.42
CA THR A 190 -8.85 0.99 -12.17
C THR A 190 -7.36 0.93 -11.85
N VAL A 191 -6.50 0.63 -12.85
CA VAL A 191 -5.03 0.59 -12.66
C VAL A 191 -4.48 1.98 -12.37
N VAL A 192 -5.00 3.03 -13.02
CA VAL A 192 -4.63 4.42 -12.74
C VAL A 192 -5.03 4.82 -11.31
N ALA A 193 -6.22 4.45 -10.86
CA ALA A 193 -6.66 4.71 -9.49
C ALA A 193 -5.81 3.93 -8.46
N ALA A 194 -5.44 2.67 -8.76
CA ALA A 194 -4.50 1.91 -7.94
C ALA A 194 -3.12 2.58 -7.88
N ALA A 195 -2.61 3.11 -9.00
CA ALA A 195 -1.35 3.86 -9.03
C ALA A 195 -1.42 5.12 -8.17
N GLN A 196 -2.52 5.87 -8.23
CA GLN A 196 -2.73 7.05 -7.38
C GLN A 196 -2.73 6.67 -5.89
N LEU A 197 -3.36 5.56 -5.53
CA LEU A 197 -3.39 5.05 -4.17
C LEU A 197 -1.99 4.63 -3.69
N VAL A 198 -1.23 3.88 -4.49
CA VAL A 198 0.16 3.51 -4.19
C VAL A 198 1.02 4.75 -3.97
N PHE A 199 0.94 5.74 -4.87
CA PHE A 199 1.70 6.99 -4.75
C PHE A 199 1.25 7.83 -3.55
N ALA A 200 -0.03 7.82 -3.19
CA ALA A 200 -0.52 8.51 -1.99
C ALA A 200 0.04 7.89 -0.70
N VAL A 201 0.18 6.56 -0.68
CA VAL A 201 0.81 5.82 0.43
C VAL A 201 2.33 6.09 0.47
N GLU A 202 3.03 6.06 -0.68
CA GLU A 202 4.49 6.26 -0.75
C GLU A 202 4.94 7.69 -0.44
N ARG A 203 4.16 8.71 -0.80
CA ARG A 203 4.50 10.13 -0.57
C ARG A 203 4.62 10.51 0.90
N ALA A 204 4.10 9.70 1.77
CA ALA A 204 4.22 9.89 3.18
C ALA A 204 5.11 8.77 3.72
N PRO A 205 6.38 9.04 3.98
CA PRO A 205 7.25 8.09 4.63
C PRO A 205 6.60 7.67 5.95
N VAL A 206 6.78 6.40 6.32
CA VAL A 206 6.50 5.95 7.68
C VAL A 206 7.38 6.84 8.55
N GLU A 207 6.81 7.85 9.19
CA GLU A 207 7.56 8.75 10.05
C GLU A 207 8.15 7.88 11.15
N ARG A 208 9.47 7.71 11.13
CA ARG A 208 10.15 7.27 12.34
C ARG A 208 9.76 8.31 13.39
N PRO A 209 9.29 7.92 14.60
CA PRO A 209 9.10 8.87 15.65
C PRO A 209 10.41 9.65 15.74
N ALA A 210 10.35 10.94 15.47
CA ALA A 210 11.50 11.79 15.66
C ALA A 210 11.89 11.55 17.12
N HIS A 211 13.04 10.92 17.34
CA HIS A 211 13.63 10.90 18.67
C HIS A 211 13.83 12.37 18.99
N ARG A 212 12.83 12.97 19.61
CA ARG A 212 12.96 14.28 20.20
C ARG A 212 13.93 14.08 21.35
N TRP A 213 15.21 14.27 21.05
CA TRP A 213 16.20 14.43 22.08
C TRP A 213 15.73 15.62 22.92
N VAL A 214 15.02 15.33 24.01
CA VAL A 214 14.83 16.29 25.04
C VAL A 214 16.23 16.43 25.66
N VAL A 215 16.96 17.47 25.24
CA VAL A 215 18.13 17.91 25.97
C VAL A 215 17.56 18.31 27.31
N VAL A 216 17.61 17.39 28.28
CA VAL A 216 17.42 17.74 29.67
C VAL A 216 18.56 18.71 29.94
N ALA A 217 18.24 20.01 30.05
CA ALA A 217 19.20 20.97 30.53
C ALA A 217 19.67 20.41 31.85
N GLU A 218 20.96 20.09 31.91
CA GLU A 218 21.60 19.65 33.13
C GLU A 218 21.31 20.73 34.18
N GLU A 219 20.53 20.37 35.19
CA GLU A 219 20.19 21.27 36.28
C GLU A 219 21.53 21.79 36.81
N PRO A 220 21.75 23.12 36.84
CA PRO A 220 23.02 23.64 37.28
C PRO A 220 23.36 22.97 38.60
N ALA A 221 24.51 22.32 38.68
CA ALA A 221 24.98 21.72 39.91
C ALA A 221 24.83 22.74 41.04
N PRO A 222 24.27 22.36 42.21
CA PRO A 222 24.08 23.29 43.30
C PRO A 222 25.41 23.99 43.54
N GLN A 223 25.42 25.33 43.35
CA GLN A 223 26.57 26.15 43.65
C GLN A 223 26.86 25.90 45.12
N HIS A 224 27.97 25.22 45.41
CA HIS A 224 28.49 25.17 46.73
C HIS A 224 28.70 26.63 47.17
N GLU A 225 27.82 27.08 48.03
CA GLU A 225 27.99 28.30 48.77
C GLU A 225 29.37 28.24 49.43
N PRO A 226 30.25 29.26 49.25
CA PRO A 226 31.58 29.17 49.76
C PRO A 226 31.48 29.09 51.32
N GLU A 227 31.99 27.99 51.85
CA GLU A 227 32.08 27.67 53.25
C GLU A 227 32.67 28.90 53.99
N GLN A 228 31.81 29.61 54.70
CA GLN A 228 32.22 30.70 55.52
C GLN A 228 33.19 30.16 56.60
N LYS A 229 34.47 30.51 56.43
CA LYS A 229 35.52 30.25 57.35
C LYS A 229 35.08 30.75 58.77
N PRO A 230 35.06 29.89 59.80
CA PRO A 230 34.63 30.33 61.10
C PRO A 230 35.60 31.40 61.65
N GLU A 231 35.04 32.57 61.83
CA GLU A 231 35.70 33.69 62.53
C GLU A 231 35.98 33.29 63.94
N LYS A 232 37.24 33.43 64.32
CA LYS A 232 37.86 33.10 65.62
C LYS A 232 37.22 33.94 66.70
N ALA A 233 36.37 33.33 67.54
CA ALA A 233 35.84 33.99 68.72
C ALA A 233 36.95 34.14 69.80
N PRO A 234 36.98 35.25 70.53
CA PRO A 234 38.02 35.53 71.55
C PRO A 234 37.85 34.69 72.79
N GLU A 235 38.99 34.26 73.31
CA GLU A 235 39.13 33.57 74.56
C GLU A 235 38.71 34.49 75.74
N THR A 236 37.89 33.95 76.61
CA THR A 236 37.74 34.50 77.97
C THR A 236 37.65 33.35 79.00
N PRO A 237 38.18 33.52 80.20
CA PRO A 237 38.83 32.45 80.97
C PRO A 237 37.88 31.68 81.89
N ALA A 238 38.46 30.62 82.43
CA ALA A 238 37.93 29.65 83.34
C ALA A 238 37.42 30.20 84.67
N GLU A 239 36.35 29.62 85.18
CA GLU A 239 36.09 29.49 86.66
C GLU A 239 35.21 28.20 86.79
N VAL A 240 35.73 27.19 87.33
CA VAL A 240 35.87 26.56 88.62
C VAL A 240 34.52 26.22 89.30
N GLU A 241 34.37 24.92 89.57
CA GLU A 241 33.70 24.25 90.71
C GLU A 241 32.16 24.30 90.86
N ARG A 242 31.49 23.20 90.93
CA ARG A 242 31.20 22.28 92.04
C ARG A 242 30.15 21.27 91.63
N GLU A 243 30.49 20.04 91.75
CA GLU A 243 30.09 19.06 92.76
C GLU A 243 28.58 18.99 93.06
N GLY A 244 28.01 17.80 92.85
CA GLY A 244 26.97 17.34 93.74
C GLY A 244 25.80 16.56 93.14
N GLN A 245 25.91 15.27 93.31
CA GLN A 245 24.80 14.36 93.74
C GLN A 245 23.78 13.86 92.71
N GLU A 246 23.94 12.59 92.43
CA GLU A 246 22.93 11.56 92.36
C GLU A 246 21.96 11.50 93.57
N PRO A 247 20.86 10.73 93.65
CA PRO A 247 20.35 9.69 92.75
C PRO A 247 18.78 9.61 92.66
N ALA A 248 18.32 8.67 91.83
CA ALA A 248 17.17 7.78 92.02
C ALA A 248 15.74 8.35 92.07
N ALA A 249 14.94 7.96 91.13
CA ALA A 249 13.87 6.94 91.22
C ALA A 249 13.29 6.61 89.81
#